data_8c3c17f4adc4728922bfc9fa2125e2e3
#
_entry.id   8c3c17f4adc4728922bfc9fa2125e2e3
#
_cell.length_a   1.000
_cell.length_b   1.000
_cell.length_c   1.000
_cell.angle_alpha   90.00
_cell.angle_beta   90.00
_cell.angle_gamma   90.00
#
_symmetry.space_group_name_H-M   'P 1'
#
loop_
_entity.id
_entity.type
_entity.pdbx_description
1 polymer ?
#
loop_
_entity_poly.entity_id
_entity_poly.type
_entity_poly.pdbx_seq_one_letter_code
_entity_poly.pdbx_strand_id
1 'polypeptide(L)'
;NQVEKMSKIGQGGWNQWKQTGTLEVLSQTDSHQHAEGKWAQASARIYIEPQMDETFQGAYAEAIKNWNQTGAFTFEVVADPSQADIVASEMNDGSTAVAGQAESQTNLLTKQFISVTVRLNHYYLSNPNYGYSYERIVHTAEHELGHAIGLDHTNETSVMQPAGSYYGIQPQDVKAVQELYTRSD
;
A
#
# COMPACT_ATOMS: atom_id res chain seq x y z
N ASN A 1 -12.87 4.80 -0.27
CA ASN A 1 -13.12 6.11 -0.83
C ASN A 1 -13.63 7.06 0.22
N GLN A 2 -14.00 8.27 -0.17
CA GLN A 2 -14.32 9.32 0.80
C GLN A 2 -15.51 8.96 1.68
N VAL A 3 -16.54 8.40 1.08
CA VAL A 3 -17.74 8.08 1.82
C VAL A 3 -17.47 7.06 2.90
N GLU A 4 -16.70 6.05 2.58
CA GLU A 4 -16.36 5.03 3.56
C GLU A 4 -15.59 5.61 4.73
N LYS A 5 -14.67 6.53 4.44
CA LYS A 5 -13.90 7.16 5.51
C LYS A 5 -14.80 7.88 6.49
N MET A 6 -15.75 8.62 5.96
CA MET A 6 -16.63 9.40 6.81
C MET A 6 -17.49 8.49 7.68
N SER A 7 -17.99 7.41 7.11
CA SER A 7 -18.83 6.52 7.89
C SER A 7 -18.08 5.83 9.02
N LYS A 8 -16.79 5.59 8.82
CA LYS A 8 -16.01 4.92 9.84
C LYS A 8 -15.78 5.80 11.06
N ILE A 9 -15.62 7.07 10.85
CA ILE A 9 -15.36 7.99 11.96
C ILE A 9 -16.49 7.94 12.98
N GLY A 10 -17.72 7.79 12.53
CA GLY A 10 -18.87 7.83 13.41
C GLY A 10 -19.15 6.56 14.17
N GLN A 11 -18.31 5.55 14.10
CA GLN A 11 -18.62 4.25 14.66
C GLN A 11 -17.77 3.88 15.85
N GLY A 12 -17.52 4.82 16.73
CA GLY A 12 -16.88 4.49 17.97
C GLY A 12 -15.38 4.44 17.94
N GLY A 13 -14.78 4.73 16.83
CA GLY A 13 -13.35 4.84 16.77
C GLY A 13 -12.93 6.25 17.05
N TRP A 14 -13.05 6.64 18.29
CA TRP A 14 -12.81 8.02 18.69
C TRP A 14 -11.49 8.59 18.22
N ASN A 15 -10.45 7.76 18.32
CA ASN A 15 -9.10 8.18 18.04
C ASN A 15 -8.56 7.55 16.78
N GLN A 16 -9.40 6.87 16.01
CA GLN A 16 -8.93 6.17 14.83
C GLN A 16 -10.05 6.06 13.82
N TRP A 17 -9.66 5.89 12.60
CA TRP A 17 -10.59 5.67 11.51
C TRP A 17 -9.88 4.93 10.41
N LYS A 18 -10.67 4.34 9.53
CA LYS A 18 -10.16 3.46 8.49
C LYS A 18 -10.10 4.20 7.17
N GLN A 19 -9.05 3.93 6.44
CA GLN A 19 -8.87 4.53 5.14
C GLN A 19 -8.36 3.48 4.17
N THR A 20 -8.84 3.57 2.94
CA THR A 20 -8.46 2.64 1.90
C THR A 20 -7.79 3.38 0.76
N GLY A 21 -6.59 2.95 0.41
CA GLY A 21 -5.91 3.38 -0.79
C GLY A 21 -5.99 2.27 -1.82
N THR A 22 -6.33 2.61 -3.04
CA THR A 22 -6.51 1.63 -4.10
C THR A 22 -5.72 2.01 -5.33
N LEU A 23 -5.31 0.99 -6.09
CA LEU A 23 -4.64 1.16 -7.35
C LEU A 23 -5.62 0.79 -8.45
N GLU A 24 -6.04 1.76 -9.22
CA GLU A 24 -7.02 1.57 -10.26
C GLU A 24 -6.43 0.82 -11.44
N VAL A 25 -7.20 -0.10 -11.98
CA VAL A 25 -6.78 -0.86 -13.14
C VAL A 25 -6.93 -0.06 -14.42
N LEU A 26 -8.07 0.55 -14.58
CA LEU A 26 -8.43 1.22 -15.83
C LEU A 26 -8.63 2.70 -15.69
N SER A 27 -8.75 3.19 -14.50
CA SER A 27 -9.09 4.57 -14.28
C SER A 27 -7.94 5.49 -14.63
N GLN A 28 -8.29 6.61 -15.13
CA GLN A 28 -7.35 7.68 -15.41
C GLN A 28 -7.50 8.79 -14.42
N THR A 29 -8.60 8.81 -13.72
CA THR A 29 -8.81 9.83 -12.72
C THR A 29 -8.70 9.18 -11.37
N ASP A 30 -7.96 9.77 -10.55
CA ASP A 30 -7.83 9.27 -9.21
C ASP A 30 -8.35 10.31 -8.25
N SER A 31 -9.52 10.04 -7.73
CA SER A 31 -10.05 10.88 -6.69
C SER A 31 -9.75 10.32 -5.32
N HIS A 32 -9.02 9.24 -5.30
CA HIS A 32 -8.72 8.55 -4.09
C HIS A 32 -7.61 9.23 -3.31
N GLN A 33 -7.81 9.41 -2.05
CA GLN A 33 -6.79 10.02 -1.20
C GLN A 33 -6.72 9.32 0.12
N HIS A 34 -5.52 9.24 0.66
CA HIS A 34 -5.30 8.76 1.99
C HIS A 34 -5.57 9.84 3.00
N ALA A 35 -6.00 9.44 4.15
CA ALA A 35 -5.84 10.27 5.31
C ALA A 35 -4.34 10.36 5.58
N GLU A 36 -3.92 11.49 6.06
CA GLU A 36 -2.53 11.61 6.45
C GLU A 36 -2.22 10.63 7.54
N GLY A 37 -1.12 9.91 7.38
CA GLY A 37 -0.68 8.95 8.37
C GLY A 37 0.70 8.46 8.05
N LYS A 38 1.42 8.12 9.09
CA LYS A 38 2.74 7.51 8.95
C LYS A 38 3.05 6.75 10.23
N TRP A 39 4.10 5.93 10.18
CA TRP A 39 4.57 5.23 11.36
C TRP A 39 5.38 6.19 12.23
N ALA A 40 5.58 5.79 13.48
CA ALA A 40 6.39 6.60 14.40
C ALA A 40 7.84 6.69 13.94
N GLN A 41 8.31 5.68 13.22
CA GLN A 41 9.66 5.61 12.70
C GLN A 41 9.59 5.17 11.25
N ALA A 42 10.70 5.31 10.53
CA ALA A 42 10.79 4.90 9.13
C ALA A 42 10.98 3.38 9.03
N SER A 43 10.16 2.63 9.71
CA SER A 43 10.21 1.18 9.68
C SER A 43 8.89 0.61 10.19
N ALA A 44 8.60 -0.61 9.75
CA ALA A 44 7.42 -1.35 10.21
C ALA A 44 7.67 -2.83 10.01
N ARG A 45 6.96 -3.65 10.79
CA ARG A 45 7.05 -5.10 10.66
C ARG A 45 5.94 -5.59 9.76
N ILE A 46 6.27 -6.48 8.85
CA ILE A 46 5.32 -6.96 7.85
C ILE A 46 5.25 -8.47 7.86
N TYR A 47 4.03 -8.99 7.83
CA TYR A 47 3.75 -10.41 7.74
C TYR A 47 3.18 -10.70 6.35
N ILE A 48 3.80 -11.62 5.61
CA ILE A 48 3.31 -12.05 4.31
C ILE A 48 2.53 -13.34 4.52
N GLU A 49 1.26 -13.36 4.19
CA GLU A 49 0.42 -14.53 4.41
C GLU A 49 0.93 -15.71 3.59
N PRO A 50 1.22 -16.84 4.25
CA PRO A 50 1.87 -17.97 3.56
C PRO A 50 0.93 -18.76 2.64
N GLN A 51 -0.39 -18.63 2.81
CA GLN A 51 -1.34 -19.35 1.96
C GLN A 51 -1.54 -18.66 0.61
N MET A 52 -1.01 -17.47 0.48
CA MET A 52 -1.19 -16.67 -0.72
C MET A 52 -0.52 -17.33 -1.92
N ASP A 53 -1.02 -17.01 -3.11
CA ASP A 53 -0.43 -17.42 -4.37
C ASP A 53 1.09 -17.16 -4.37
N GLU A 54 1.86 -18.13 -4.85
CA GLU A 54 3.32 -18.03 -4.80
C GLU A 54 3.86 -16.86 -5.61
N THR A 55 3.22 -16.53 -6.73
CA THR A 55 3.62 -15.37 -7.53
C THR A 55 3.49 -14.10 -6.71
N PHE A 56 2.41 -13.99 -5.94
CA PHE A 56 2.19 -12.81 -5.11
C PHE A 56 3.13 -12.78 -3.92
N GLN A 57 3.43 -13.92 -3.34
CA GLN A 57 4.42 -13.98 -2.27
C GLN A 57 5.78 -13.48 -2.77
N GLY A 58 6.17 -13.94 -3.96
CA GLY A 58 7.42 -13.50 -4.57
C GLY A 58 7.40 -12.02 -4.90
N ALA A 59 6.27 -11.52 -5.40
CA ALA A 59 6.14 -10.10 -5.73
C ALA A 59 6.28 -9.23 -4.49
N TYR A 60 5.66 -9.61 -3.38
CA TYR A 60 5.82 -8.88 -2.13
C TYR A 60 7.26 -8.93 -1.63
N ALA A 61 7.88 -10.11 -1.68
CA ALA A 61 9.27 -10.24 -1.23
C ALA A 61 10.18 -9.32 -2.03
N GLU A 62 9.98 -9.27 -3.35
CA GLU A 62 10.79 -8.42 -4.20
C GLU A 62 10.50 -6.95 -3.96
N ALA A 63 9.24 -6.59 -3.79
CA ALA A 63 8.86 -5.21 -3.50
C ALA A 63 9.45 -4.73 -2.18
N ILE A 64 9.43 -5.59 -1.16
CA ILE A 64 10.04 -5.28 0.13
C ILE A 64 11.54 -5.04 -0.05
N LYS A 65 12.21 -5.94 -0.79
CA LYS A 65 13.62 -5.80 -1.03
C LYS A 65 13.93 -4.46 -1.72
N ASN A 66 13.12 -4.12 -2.73
CA ASN A 66 13.35 -2.91 -3.50
C ASN A 66 13.17 -1.65 -2.64
N TRP A 67 12.14 -1.62 -1.80
CA TRP A 67 11.97 -0.51 -0.86
C TRP A 67 13.10 -0.45 0.16
N ASN A 68 13.47 -1.60 0.71
CA ASN A 68 14.54 -1.62 1.72
C ASN A 68 15.87 -1.16 1.15
N GLN A 69 16.13 -1.45 -0.11
CA GLN A 69 17.38 -1.04 -0.76
C GLN A 69 17.48 0.47 -0.94
N THR A 70 16.36 1.18 -0.90
CA THR A 70 16.39 2.64 -1.00
C THR A 70 16.99 3.29 0.23
N GLY A 71 16.98 2.60 1.36
CA GLY A 71 17.46 3.17 2.62
C GLY A 71 16.51 4.16 3.26
N ALA A 72 15.38 4.46 2.63
CA ALA A 72 14.46 5.48 3.14
C ALA A 72 13.45 4.90 4.14
N PHE A 73 13.13 3.63 4.01
CA PHE A 73 12.18 2.96 4.89
C PHE A 73 12.55 1.48 4.96
N THR A 74 12.34 0.86 6.10
CA THR A 74 12.67 -0.57 6.28
C THR A 74 11.42 -1.36 6.64
N PHE A 75 11.12 -2.36 5.83
CA PHE A 75 10.12 -3.39 6.15
C PHE A 75 10.86 -4.57 6.75
N GLU A 76 10.51 -4.92 7.97
CA GLU A 76 11.08 -6.10 8.63
C GLU A 76 10.07 -7.23 8.54
N VAL A 77 10.43 -8.30 7.83
CA VAL A 77 9.53 -9.44 7.66
C VAL A 77 9.50 -10.26 8.94
N VAL A 78 8.30 -10.53 9.45
CA VAL A 78 8.12 -11.31 10.67
C VAL A 78 7.32 -12.58 10.34
N ALA A 79 7.57 -13.63 11.11
CA ALA A 79 6.91 -14.92 10.91
C ALA A 79 5.61 -15.04 11.70
N ASP A 80 5.42 -14.21 12.70
CA ASP A 80 4.26 -14.26 13.59
C ASP A 80 3.34 -13.08 13.28
N PRO A 81 2.11 -13.35 12.78
CA PRO A 81 1.20 -12.26 12.45
C PRO A 81 0.84 -11.36 13.64
N SER A 82 0.92 -11.89 14.85
CA SER A 82 0.61 -11.09 16.02
C SER A 82 1.63 -9.98 16.26
N GLN A 83 2.79 -10.06 15.62
CA GLN A 83 3.84 -9.04 15.76
C GLN A 83 3.88 -8.08 14.58
N ALA A 84 2.98 -8.25 13.62
CA ALA A 84 3.01 -7.45 12.41
C ALA A 84 2.27 -6.14 12.58
N ASP A 85 2.84 -5.10 12.00
CA ASP A 85 2.17 -3.81 11.83
C ASP A 85 1.42 -3.79 10.51
N ILE A 86 1.94 -4.52 9.53
CA ILE A 86 1.40 -4.59 8.18
C ILE A 86 1.18 -6.06 7.82
N VAL A 87 0.04 -6.34 7.22
CA VAL A 87 -0.24 -7.67 6.68
C VAL A 87 -0.33 -7.58 5.16
N ALA A 88 0.45 -8.40 4.47
CA ALA A 88 0.42 -8.49 3.02
C ALA A 88 -0.45 -9.69 2.63
N SER A 89 -1.50 -9.43 1.87
CA SER A 89 -2.54 -10.39 1.57
C SER A 89 -2.95 -10.31 0.11
N GLU A 90 -4.02 -10.99 -0.23
CA GLU A 90 -4.58 -11.03 -1.58
C GLU A 90 -6.09 -10.92 -1.52
N MET A 91 -6.67 -10.63 -2.67
CA MET A 91 -8.10 -10.59 -2.85
C MET A 91 -8.44 -11.12 -4.23
N ASN A 92 -9.71 -11.40 -4.48
CA ASN A 92 -10.16 -11.84 -5.79
C ASN A 92 -11.53 -11.24 -6.04
N ASP A 93 -11.55 -10.03 -6.58
CA ASP A 93 -12.79 -9.27 -6.67
C ASP A 93 -12.86 -8.52 -8.00
N GLY A 94 -13.71 -8.99 -8.89
CA GLY A 94 -13.93 -8.36 -10.18
C GLY A 94 -15.00 -7.28 -10.15
N SER A 95 -15.62 -7.05 -9.01
CA SER A 95 -16.65 -6.02 -8.92
C SER A 95 -16.06 -4.62 -8.71
N THR A 96 -14.75 -4.54 -8.51
CA THR A 96 -14.05 -3.26 -8.40
C THR A 96 -13.09 -3.14 -9.57
N ALA A 97 -12.57 -1.94 -9.78
CA ALA A 97 -11.61 -1.69 -10.85
C ALA A 97 -10.21 -1.48 -10.28
N VAL A 98 -9.84 -2.23 -9.24
CA VAL A 98 -8.56 -2.01 -8.56
C VAL A 98 -7.67 -3.24 -8.68
N ALA A 99 -6.42 -3.01 -9.04
CA ALA A 99 -5.42 -4.08 -9.10
C ALA A 99 -4.86 -4.41 -7.73
N GLY A 100 -4.92 -3.46 -6.81
CA GLY A 100 -4.46 -3.65 -5.45
C GLY A 100 -5.16 -2.69 -4.51
N GLN A 101 -4.91 -2.87 -3.22
CA GLN A 101 -5.61 -2.11 -2.20
C GLN A 101 -4.72 -2.00 -0.97
N ALA A 102 -4.78 -0.84 -0.33
CA ALA A 102 -4.15 -0.65 0.98
C ALA A 102 -5.20 -0.06 1.91
N GLU A 103 -5.33 -0.65 3.07
CA GLU A 103 -6.31 -0.25 4.05
C GLU A 103 -5.60 0.01 5.36
N SER A 104 -5.76 1.22 5.89
CA SER A 104 -5.03 1.61 7.09
C SER A 104 -5.98 2.04 8.19
N GLN A 105 -5.53 1.86 9.43
CA GLN A 105 -6.14 2.45 10.60
C GLN A 105 -5.16 3.44 11.18
N THR A 106 -5.63 4.63 11.47
CA THR A 106 -4.79 5.74 11.89
C THR A 106 -5.35 6.34 13.17
N ASN A 107 -4.47 6.64 14.09
CA ASN A 107 -4.86 7.36 15.30
C ASN A 107 -5.13 8.81 14.92
N LEU A 108 -6.33 9.31 15.20
CA LEU A 108 -6.73 10.64 14.75
C LEU A 108 -5.98 11.75 15.48
N LEU A 109 -5.52 11.49 16.69
CA LEU A 109 -4.83 12.51 17.46
C LEU A 109 -3.36 12.62 17.06
N THR A 110 -2.70 11.48 16.87
CA THR A 110 -1.27 11.47 16.60
C THR A 110 -0.97 11.40 15.10
N LYS A 111 -1.96 11.05 14.29
CA LYS A 111 -1.78 10.81 12.85
C LYS A 111 -0.83 9.66 12.55
N GLN A 112 -0.62 8.79 13.52
CA GLN A 112 0.23 7.61 13.31
C GLN A 112 -0.61 6.41 12.90
N PHE A 113 -0.06 5.61 12.00
CA PHE A 113 -0.68 4.35 11.62
C PHE A 113 -0.73 3.41 12.80
N ILE A 114 -1.83 2.70 12.93
CA ILE A 114 -2.01 1.65 13.93
C ILE A 114 -1.78 0.30 13.26
N SER A 115 -2.33 0.11 12.07
CA SER A 115 -2.18 -1.11 11.31
C SER A 115 -2.49 -0.83 9.83
N VAL A 116 -1.91 -1.63 8.95
CA VAL A 116 -2.17 -1.54 7.52
C VAL A 116 -2.29 -2.95 6.95
N THR A 117 -3.25 -3.14 6.05
CA THR A 117 -3.35 -4.37 5.26
C THR A 117 -3.24 -4.00 3.80
N VAL A 118 -2.37 -4.68 3.06
CA VAL A 118 -2.24 -4.49 1.63
C VAL A 118 -2.69 -5.76 0.92
N ARG A 119 -3.33 -5.60 -0.25
CA ARG A 119 -3.88 -6.73 -1.01
C ARG A 119 -3.55 -6.59 -2.47
N LEU A 120 -3.23 -7.72 -3.10
CA LEU A 120 -3.08 -7.82 -4.55
C LEU A 120 -4.32 -8.56 -5.08
N ASN A 121 -4.89 -8.05 -6.18
CA ASN A 121 -6.16 -8.56 -6.68
C ASN A 121 -5.94 -9.56 -7.80
N HIS A 122 -6.19 -10.84 -7.50
CA HIS A 122 -6.08 -11.92 -8.47
C HIS A 122 -6.91 -11.66 -9.73
N TYR A 123 -8.08 -11.10 -9.56
CA TYR A 123 -9.01 -10.97 -10.66
C TYR A 123 -8.36 -10.26 -11.85
N TYR A 124 -7.51 -9.27 -11.57
CA TYR A 124 -6.84 -8.53 -12.63
C TYR A 124 -5.41 -8.98 -12.84
N LEU A 125 -4.67 -9.21 -11.77
CA LEU A 125 -3.24 -9.46 -11.88
C LEU A 125 -2.92 -10.85 -12.42
N SER A 126 -3.79 -11.83 -12.16
CA SER A 126 -3.58 -13.20 -12.59
C SER A 126 -4.32 -13.53 -13.88
N ASN A 127 -5.08 -12.60 -14.43
CA ASN A 127 -5.91 -12.84 -15.61
C ASN A 127 -5.15 -12.44 -16.86
N PRO A 128 -4.88 -13.39 -17.77
CA PRO A 128 -4.11 -13.06 -18.98
C PRO A 128 -4.75 -11.98 -19.84
N ASN A 129 -6.07 -11.80 -19.75
CA ASN A 129 -6.76 -10.79 -20.53
C ASN A 129 -6.34 -9.38 -20.17
N TYR A 130 -5.80 -9.17 -18.97
CA TYR A 130 -5.38 -7.84 -18.54
C TYR A 130 -3.89 -7.61 -18.74
N GLY A 131 -3.14 -8.66 -19.08
CA GLY A 131 -1.77 -8.52 -19.56
C GLY A 131 -0.75 -8.07 -18.54
N TYR A 132 -0.96 -8.30 -17.26
CA TYR A 132 0.03 -7.94 -16.26
C TYR A 132 1.23 -8.88 -16.31
N SER A 133 2.41 -8.31 -16.56
CA SER A 133 3.66 -9.05 -16.42
C SER A 133 4.00 -9.20 -14.96
N TYR A 134 4.93 -10.11 -14.67
CA TYR A 134 5.41 -10.23 -13.28
C TYR A 134 5.99 -8.92 -12.78
N GLU A 135 6.71 -8.20 -13.64
CA GLU A 135 7.27 -6.91 -13.27
C GLU A 135 6.18 -5.93 -12.84
N ARG A 136 5.07 -5.91 -13.57
CA ARG A 136 3.98 -5.01 -13.21
C ARG A 136 3.26 -5.46 -11.94
N ILE A 137 3.25 -6.76 -11.66
CA ILE A 137 2.73 -7.24 -10.38
C ILE A 137 3.63 -6.77 -9.24
N VAL A 138 4.94 -6.82 -9.44
CA VAL A 138 5.88 -6.28 -8.45
C VAL A 138 5.65 -4.79 -8.25
N HIS A 139 5.47 -4.04 -9.35
CA HIS A 139 5.16 -2.60 -9.25
C HIS A 139 3.88 -2.35 -8.46
N THR A 140 2.88 -3.21 -8.65
CA THR A 140 1.63 -3.08 -7.89
C THR A 140 1.88 -3.29 -6.40
N ALA A 141 2.69 -4.30 -6.07
CA ALA A 141 3.05 -4.55 -4.67
C ALA A 141 3.84 -3.36 -4.10
N GLU A 142 4.78 -2.81 -4.86
CA GLU A 142 5.52 -1.63 -4.44
C GLU A 142 4.61 -0.44 -4.19
N HIS A 143 3.60 -0.27 -5.04
CA HIS A 143 2.62 0.80 -4.91
C HIS A 143 1.83 0.67 -3.61
N GLU A 144 1.31 -0.53 -3.34
CA GLU A 144 0.54 -0.73 -2.11
C GLU A 144 1.42 -0.57 -0.88
N LEU A 145 2.66 -1.03 -0.95
CA LEU A 145 3.60 -0.81 0.14
C LEU A 145 3.94 0.67 0.29
N GLY A 146 3.93 1.43 -0.80
CA GLY A 146 4.10 2.88 -0.74
C GLY A 146 3.00 3.52 0.08
N HIS A 147 1.75 3.09 -0.10
CA HIS A 147 0.65 3.54 0.74
C HIS A 147 0.87 3.12 2.20
N ALA A 148 1.39 1.93 2.41
CA ALA A 148 1.67 1.44 3.76
C ALA A 148 2.78 2.24 4.44
N ILE A 149 3.66 2.87 3.67
CA ILE A 149 4.66 3.80 4.19
C ILE A 149 4.03 5.13 4.56
N GLY A 150 3.02 5.55 3.81
CA GLY A 150 2.35 6.82 4.01
C GLY A 150 2.28 7.71 2.78
N LEU A 151 2.64 7.17 1.61
CA LEU A 151 2.63 7.96 0.38
C LEU A 151 1.25 8.02 -0.24
N ASP A 152 0.94 9.15 -0.86
CA ASP A 152 -0.27 9.36 -1.63
C ASP A 152 -0.01 9.17 -3.12
N HIS A 153 -1.09 9.13 -3.89
CA HIS A 153 -0.99 9.09 -5.35
C HIS A 153 -0.37 10.37 -5.89
N THR A 154 0.28 10.25 -7.03
CA THR A 154 0.81 11.40 -7.76
C THR A 154 0.64 11.15 -9.26
N ASN A 155 0.60 12.23 -10.03
CA ASN A 155 0.52 12.13 -11.48
C ASN A 155 1.91 12.17 -12.14
N GLU A 156 2.96 12.28 -11.35
CA GLU A 156 4.33 12.28 -11.88
C GLU A 156 4.78 10.86 -12.20
N THR A 157 5.94 10.75 -12.84
CA THR A 157 6.55 9.44 -13.07
C THR A 157 6.93 8.86 -11.73
N SER A 158 6.17 7.87 -11.27
CA SER A 158 6.25 7.43 -9.88
C SER A 158 5.61 6.06 -9.75
N VAL A 159 6.08 5.32 -8.76
CA VAL A 159 5.41 4.07 -8.37
C VAL A 159 4.01 4.36 -7.83
N MET A 160 3.76 5.60 -7.43
CA MET A 160 2.48 5.98 -6.85
C MET A 160 1.47 6.55 -7.85
N GLN A 161 1.66 6.31 -9.13
CA GLN A 161 0.63 6.66 -10.11
C GLN A 161 -0.64 5.85 -9.83
N PRO A 162 -1.81 6.45 -10.01
CA PRO A 162 -3.07 5.80 -9.60
C PRO A 162 -3.49 4.60 -10.42
N ALA A 163 -2.89 4.40 -11.60
CA ALA A 163 -3.31 3.31 -12.47
C ALA A 163 -2.16 2.76 -13.28
N GLY A 164 -2.26 1.49 -13.67
CA GLY A 164 -1.40 0.86 -14.65
C GLY A 164 -0.19 0.13 -14.14
N SER A 165 0.36 0.54 -13.02
CA SER A 165 1.54 -0.11 -12.43
C SER A 165 2.72 -0.16 -13.40
N TYR A 166 2.90 0.89 -14.20
CA TYR A 166 3.94 0.91 -15.22
C TYR A 166 5.32 1.26 -14.67
N TYR A 167 5.37 1.92 -13.54
CA TYR A 167 6.63 2.38 -12.96
C TYR A 167 6.89 1.73 -11.62
N GLY A 168 8.16 1.34 -11.41
CA GLY A 168 8.61 0.97 -10.09
C GLY A 168 9.00 2.18 -9.28
N ILE A 169 9.73 1.96 -8.20
CA ILE A 169 10.16 3.03 -7.30
C ILE A 169 11.10 3.96 -8.05
N GLN A 170 10.84 5.26 -7.97
CA GLN A 170 11.61 6.30 -8.63
C GLN A 170 12.36 7.13 -7.61
N PRO A 171 13.40 7.87 -8.04
CA PRO A 171 14.16 8.73 -7.10
C PRO A 171 13.27 9.71 -6.34
N GLN A 172 12.25 10.26 -7.00
CA GLN A 172 11.34 11.18 -6.32
C GLN A 172 10.48 10.48 -5.28
N ASP A 173 10.22 9.19 -5.46
CA ASP A 173 9.48 8.42 -4.46
C ASP A 173 10.34 8.25 -3.21
N VAL A 174 11.61 7.94 -3.41
CA VAL A 174 12.56 7.83 -2.30
C VAL A 174 12.63 9.14 -1.54
N LYS A 175 12.72 10.26 -2.27
CA LYS A 175 12.78 11.57 -1.65
C LYS A 175 11.52 11.87 -0.86
N ALA A 176 10.35 11.50 -1.41
CA ALA A 176 9.09 11.72 -0.70
C ALA A 176 9.05 10.98 0.62
N VAL A 177 9.55 9.73 0.65
CA VAL A 177 9.62 8.97 1.89
C VAL A 177 10.57 9.62 2.87
N GLN A 178 11.74 10.04 2.39
CA GLN A 178 12.72 10.71 3.25
C GLN A 178 12.12 11.96 3.89
N GLU A 179 11.42 12.75 3.09
CA GLU A 179 10.80 13.97 3.61
C GLU A 179 9.72 13.66 4.64
N LEU A 180 8.96 12.60 4.39
CA LEU A 180 7.88 12.22 5.29
C LEU A 180 8.42 11.87 6.69
N TYR A 181 9.55 11.20 6.76
CA TYR A 181 10.08 10.71 8.03
C TYR A 181 11.15 11.59 8.65
N THR A 182 11.54 12.67 8.00
CA THR A 182 12.46 13.62 8.61
C THR A 182 11.75 14.85 9.16
N ARG A 183 10.46 15.02 8.81
CA ARG A 183 9.70 16.14 9.36
C ARG A 183 9.39 15.87 10.81
N SER A 184 9.56 16.90 11.62
CA SER A 184 9.15 16.82 13.02
C SER A 184 7.76 17.44 13.13
N ASP A 185 6.78 16.68 13.43
CA ASP A 185 5.46 17.22 13.67
C ASP A 185 4.80 16.65 14.86
#